data_3e0c5dc9f64b6d0005eb62f2545fd8ff
#
_entry.id   3e0c5dc9f64b6d0005eb62f2545fd8ff
#
_cell.length_a   1.000
_cell.length_b   1.000
_cell.length_c   1.000
_cell.angle_alpha   90.00
_cell.angle_beta   90.00
_cell.angle_gamma   90.00
#
_symmetry.space_group_name_H-M   'P 1'
#
loop_
_entity.id
_entity.type
_entity.pdbx_description
1 polymer ?
#
loop_
_entity_poly.entity_id
_entity_poly.type
_entity_poly.pdbx_seq_one_letter_code
_entity_poly.pdbx_strand_id
1 'polypeptide(L)'
;MSIPFIDLKAQYKALKPVIQERINRVLEHGQYIMGPEVKELEEKLQSHTGAQHCITVASGTEALLISLMALGIEPGDEIITTP
;
A
#
# COMPACT_ATOMS: atom_id res chain seq x y z
N MET A 1 25.93 -15.29 -22.79
CA MET A 1 24.92 -14.33 -22.28
C MET A 1 23.67 -15.10 -21.88
N SER A 2 23.24 -14.98 -20.65
CA SER A 2 22.01 -15.62 -20.18
C SER A 2 20.95 -14.56 -19.92
N ILE A 3 19.71 -14.89 -20.24
CA ILE A 3 18.56 -14.03 -19.95
C ILE A 3 17.93 -14.56 -18.66
N PRO A 4 17.90 -13.78 -17.58
CA PRO A 4 17.27 -14.23 -16.34
C PRO A 4 15.76 -14.34 -16.50
N PHE A 5 15.16 -15.30 -15.81
CA PHE A 5 13.71 -15.44 -15.76
C PHE A 5 13.05 -14.26 -15.04
N ILE A 6 13.68 -13.79 -13.97
CA ILE A 6 13.28 -12.61 -13.20
C ILE A 6 14.52 -11.76 -12.95
N ASP A 7 14.44 -10.47 -13.20
CA ASP A 7 15.52 -9.53 -12.96
C ASP A 7 15.06 -8.34 -12.09
N LEU A 8 14.92 -8.58 -10.80
CA LEU A 8 14.56 -7.55 -9.82
C LEU A 8 15.70 -6.52 -9.63
N LYS A 9 16.94 -6.91 -9.90
CA LYS A 9 18.09 -6.00 -9.79
C LYS A 9 18.03 -4.87 -10.82
N ALA A 10 17.55 -5.16 -12.03
CA ALA A 10 17.38 -4.15 -13.07
C ALA A 10 16.34 -3.11 -12.65
N GLN A 11 15.22 -3.54 -12.11
CA GLN A 11 14.18 -2.65 -11.57
C GLN A 11 14.74 -1.79 -10.44
N TYR A 12 15.42 -2.41 -9.48
CA TYR A 12 16.03 -1.68 -8.36
C TYR A 12 17.05 -0.64 -8.85
N LYS A 13 17.92 -1.02 -9.79
CA LYS A 13 18.91 -0.11 -10.34
C LYS A 13 18.30 1.15 -10.96
N ALA A 14 17.19 0.98 -11.67
CA ALA A 14 16.47 2.10 -12.28
C ALA A 14 15.82 3.03 -11.25
N LEU A 15 15.30 2.47 -10.16
CA LEU A 15 14.55 3.21 -9.14
C LEU A 15 15.41 3.64 -7.95
N LYS A 16 16.63 3.15 -7.84
CA LYS A 16 17.50 3.34 -6.67
C LYS A 16 17.63 4.78 -6.18
N PRO A 17 17.91 5.78 -7.03
CA PRO A 17 18.09 7.15 -6.54
C PRO A 17 16.84 7.68 -5.84
N VAL A 18 15.66 7.42 -6.40
CA VAL A 18 14.38 7.87 -5.85
C VAL A 18 14.03 7.14 -4.57
N ILE A 19 14.23 5.82 -4.54
CA ILE A 19 13.96 4.99 -3.36
C ILE A 19 14.86 5.44 -2.19
N GLN A 20 16.16 5.62 -2.43
CA GLN A 20 17.09 6.02 -1.37
C GLN A 20 16.79 7.41 -0.83
N GLU A 21 16.45 8.36 -1.70
CA GLU A 21 16.03 9.69 -1.26
C GLU A 21 14.80 9.63 -0.35
N ARG A 22 13.79 8.84 -0.74
CA ARG A 22 12.57 8.70 0.02
C ARG A 22 12.81 8.04 1.38
N ILE A 23 13.61 6.98 1.43
CA ILE A 23 13.98 6.32 2.68
C ILE A 23 14.72 7.28 3.61
N ASN A 24 15.70 8.01 3.08
CA ASN A 24 16.46 8.97 3.87
C ASN A 24 15.56 10.07 4.44
N ARG A 25 14.62 10.57 3.66
CA ARG A 25 13.66 11.58 4.12
C ARG A 25 12.84 11.07 5.31
N VAL A 26 12.35 9.85 5.26
CA VAL A 26 11.60 9.24 6.36
C VAL A 26 12.47 9.10 7.60
N LEU A 27 13.70 8.64 7.43
CA LEU A 27 14.65 8.48 8.55
C LEU A 27 14.99 9.82 9.21
N GLU A 28 15.12 10.88 8.42
CA GLU A 28 15.46 12.21 8.93
C GLU A 28 14.32 12.83 9.75
N HIS A 29 13.08 12.76 9.28
CA HIS A 29 11.97 13.35 10.04
C HIS A 29 11.44 12.47 11.17
N GLY A 30 11.69 11.16 11.10
CA GLY A 30 11.36 10.22 12.19
C GLY A 30 9.87 9.96 12.44
N GLN A 31 8.99 10.41 11.56
CA GLN A 31 7.55 10.20 11.68
C GLN A 31 7.15 8.91 10.95
N TYR A 32 7.38 7.78 11.59
CA TYR A 32 7.23 6.47 10.96
C TYR A 32 5.80 5.95 10.92
N ILE A 33 4.99 6.31 11.93
CA ILE A 33 3.60 5.86 12.03
C ILE A 33 2.70 6.95 11.48
N MET A 34 1.93 6.62 10.43
CA MET A 34 1.02 7.56 9.77
C MET A 34 1.69 8.88 9.39
N GLY A 35 2.93 8.78 8.91
CA GLY A 35 3.72 9.95 8.50
C GLY A 35 3.26 10.55 7.18
N PRO A 36 3.92 11.63 6.73
CA PRO A 36 3.51 12.34 5.51
C PRO A 36 3.56 11.48 4.25
N GLU A 37 4.45 10.48 4.19
CA GLU A 37 4.55 9.57 3.06
C GLU A 37 3.33 8.66 2.92
N VAL A 38 2.73 8.25 4.04
CA VAL A 38 1.49 7.47 4.04
C VAL A 38 0.36 8.28 3.43
N LYS A 39 0.21 9.52 3.83
CA LYS A 39 -0.81 10.42 3.27
C LYS A 39 -0.57 10.67 1.77
N GLU A 40 0.66 10.91 1.38
CA GLU A 40 1.03 11.09 -0.03
C GLU A 40 0.68 9.85 -0.86
N LEU A 41 0.94 8.65 -0.33
CA LEU A 41 0.57 7.40 -0.99
C LEU A 41 -0.94 7.28 -1.17
N GLU A 42 -1.70 7.56 -0.12
CA GLU A 42 -3.17 7.52 -0.17
C GLU A 42 -3.71 8.48 -1.24
N GLU A 43 -3.23 9.71 -1.28
CA GLU A 43 -3.62 10.71 -2.28
C GLU A 43 -3.29 10.27 -3.71
N LYS A 44 -2.10 9.71 -3.93
CA LYS A 44 -1.69 9.20 -5.24
C LYS A 44 -2.51 8.00 -5.69
N LEU A 45 -2.83 7.09 -4.78
CA LEU A 45 -3.68 5.95 -5.08
C LEU A 45 -5.11 6.38 -5.41
N GLN A 46 -5.65 7.37 -4.70
CA GLN A 46 -6.94 7.97 -5.04
C GLN A 46 -6.95 8.51 -6.48
N SER A 47 -5.94 9.30 -6.83
CA SER A 47 -5.81 9.85 -8.18
C SER A 47 -5.65 8.77 -9.25
N HIS A 48 -4.87 7.74 -8.95
CA HIS A 48 -4.58 6.66 -9.89
C HIS A 48 -5.80 5.78 -10.16
N THR A 49 -6.58 5.47 -9.13
CA THR A 49 -7.74 4.58 -9.21
C THR A 49 -9.05 5.30 -9.48
N GLY A 50 -9.12 6.61 -9.24
CA GLY A 50 -10.37 7.39 -9.30
C GLY A 50 -11.24 7.21 -8.06
N ALA A 51 -10.77 6.52 -7.02
CA ALA A 51 -11.51 6.37 -5.77
C ALA A 51 -11.60 7.69 -5.01
N GLN A 52 -12.71 7.91 -4.31
CA GLN A 52 -12.89 9.12 -3.50
C GLN A 52 -12.05 9.09 -2.22
N HIS A 53 -11.77 7.90 -1.71
CA HIS A 53 -11.02 7.71 -0.47
C HIS A 53 -10.02 6.57 -0.63
N CYS A 54 -8.90 6.68 0.05
CA CYS A 54 -7.92 5.63 0.18
C CYS A 54 -7.44 5.61 1.62
N ILE A 55 -7.57 4.47 2.27
CA ILE A 55 -7.16 4.27 3.66
C ILE A 55 -6.19 3.11 3.70
N THR A 56 -4.95 3.39 4.07
CA THR A 56 -3.92 2.35 4.21
C THR A 56 -4.09 1.62 5.54
N VAL A 57 -3.86 0.32 5.51
CA VAL A 57 -4.00 -0.57 6.67
C VAL A 57 -2.79 -1.50 6.76
N ALA A 58 -2.68 -2.26 7.85
CA ALA A 58 -1.49 -3.06 8.14
C ALA A 58 -1.28 -4.24 7.18
N SER A 59 -2.35 -4.78 6.60
CA SER A 59 -2.28 -5.94 5.70
C SER A 59 -3.54 -6.06 4.87
N GLY A 60 -3.51 -6.93 3.84
CA GLY A 60 -4.71 -7.25 3.06
C GLY A 60 -5.80 -7.92 3.91
N THR A 61 -5.43 -8.74 4.87
CA THR A 61 -6.37 -9.35 5.82
C THR A 61 -7.09 -8.27 6.64
N GLU A 62 -6.33 -7.29 7.16
CA GLU A 62 -6.90 -6.15 7.88
C GLU A 62 -7.81 -5.30 6.98
N ALA A 63 -7.45 -5.12 5.72
CA ALA A 63 -8.27 -4.39 4.76
C ALA A 63 -9.65 -5.01 4.60
N LEU A 64 -9.72 -6.33 4.47
CA LEU A 64 -10.97 -7.06 4.37
C LEU A 64 -11.78 -6.98 5.68
N LEU A 65 -11.12 -7.19 6.81
CA LEU A 65 -11.75 -7.13 8.14
C LEU A 65 -12.34 -5.75 8.41
N ILE A 66 -11.57 -4.69 8.20
CA ILE A 66 -12.02 -3.31 8.45
C ILE A 66 -13.19 -2.93 7.51
N SER A 67 -13.15 -3.39 6.26
CA SER A 67 -14.25 -3.18 5.32
C SER A 67 -15.55 -3.82 5.81
N LEU A 68 -15.48 -5.05 6.32
CA LEU A 68 -16.63 -5.74 6.88
C LEU A 68 -17.15 -5.05 8.14
N MET A 69 -16.26 -4.59 9.01
CA MET A 69 -16.63 -3.83 10.20
C MET A 69 -17.33 -2.51 9.85
N ALA A 70 -16.84 -1.81 8.81
CA ALA A 70 -17.44 -0.56 8.35
C ALA A 70 -18.86 -0.75 7.80
N LEU A 71 -19.15 -1.92 7.24
CA LEU A 71 -20.47 -2.28 6.74
C LEU A 71 -21.46 -2.70 7.87
N GLY A 72 -20.97 -2.83 9.10
CA GLY A 72 -21.80 -3.20 10.23
C GLY A 72 -22.33 -4.64 10.18
N ILE A 73 -21.52 -5.58 9.70
CA ILE A 73 -21.91 -6.97 9.57
C ILE A 73 -22.14 -7.60 10.93
N GLU A 74 -23.23 -8.37 11.05
CA GLU A 74 -23.65 -9.02 12.27
C GLU A 74 -23.76 -10.54 12.08
N PRO A 75 -23.77 -11.33 13.17
CA PRO A 75 -24.01 -12.77 13.08
C PRO A 75 -25.31 -13.09 12.34
N GLY A 76 -25.24 -14.01 11.38
CA GLY A 76 -26.36 -14.36 10.50
C GLY A 76 -26.32 -13.70 9.13
N ASP A 77 -25.51 -12.66 8.94
CA ASP A 77 -25.29 -12.06 7.63
C ASP A 77 -24.49 -13.00 6.71
N GLU A 78 -24.81 -12.95 5.43
CA GLU A 78 -24.15 -13.77 4.43
C GLU A 78 -23.17 -12.93 3.61
N ILE A 79 -21.98 -13.50 3.32
CA ILE A 79 -20.94 -12.88 2.53
C ILE A 79 -20.56 -13.79 1.39
N ILE A 80 -20.58 -13.28 0.16
CA ILE A 80 -20.17 -14.00 -1.03
C ILE A 80 -18.77 -13.55 -1.39
N THR A 81 -17.84 -14.49 -1.50
CA THR A 81 -16.43 -14.22 -1.83
C THR A 81 -15.85 -15.39 -2.63
N THR A 82 -14.60 -15.22 -3.05
CA THR A 82 -13.85 -16.27 -3.74
C THR A 82 -13.48 -17.42 -2.77
N PRO A 83 -13.32 -18.65 -3.30
CA PRO A 83 -12.89 -19.78 -2.49
C PRO A 83 -11.46 -19.64 -1.95
#